data_354b830da044f7233466db44d3eb903f
#
_entry.id   354b830da044f7233466db44d3eb903f
#
_cell.length_a   1.000
_cell.length_b   1.000
_cell.length_c   1.000
_cell.angle_alpha   90.00
_cell.angle_beta   90.00
_cell.angle_gamma   90.00
#
_symmetry.space_group_name_H-M   'P 1'
#
loop_
_entity.id
_entity.type
_entity.pdbx_description
1 polymer ?
#
loop_
_entity_poly.entity_id
_entity_poly.type
_entity_poly.pdbx_seq_one_letter_code
_entity_poly.pdbx_strand_id
1 'polypeptide(L)'
;LRINSLVPQYCKYGGEIYHDITFISADTTLQHFFHYHPIAGSLKQVLEQPGKVALSEAFAHKLFGDKNPLGELLEIKTMTDTQSYEVAAILKSRSQSLLQFDMITGNNKDFWGGMTFLKLIPNTDAQQFTEKINHDKIPTLIPEKTQYYVDPLSDIYFTTPDYDTQQPLPYINQSNVQLLYISLAAALLVLIIACCNYTNMSLSRVLQQLKMIHVEKLMGSSLKDIRIQLFGDAFLTVLLAFGLSLLIINDCLSFFNGLFATHLNV
;
A
#
# COMPACT_ATOMS: atom_id res chain seq x y z
N LEU A 1 17.61 11.54 -3.55
CA LEU A 1 17.22 10.35 -4.30
C LEU A 1 16.38 10.74 -5.50
N ARG A 2 16.77 10.33 -6.67
CA ARG A 2 15.98 10.51 -7.90
C ARG A 2 15.51 9.14 -8.40
N ILE A 3 14.22 9.06 -8.74
CA ILE A 3 13.58 7.88 -9.29
C ILE A 3 12.85 8.26 -10.58
N ASN A 4 13.09 7.51 -11.63
CA ASN A 4 12.41 7.66 -12.92
C ASN A 4 11.64 6.37 -13.25
N SER A 5 10.50 6.51 -13.90
CA SER A 5 9.80 5.38 -14.51
C SER A 5 10.39 5.12 -15.90
N LEU A 6 10.80 3.89 -16.11
CA LEU A 6 11.10 3.37 -17.44
C LEU A 6 9.84 2.66 -17.91
N VAL A 7 9.27 3.08 -19.03
CA VAL A 7 8.04 2.46 -19.55
C VAL A 7 8.43 1.31 -20.49
N PRO A 8 8.53 0.07 -20.02
CA PRO A 8 8.84 -1.04 -20.90
C PRO A 8 7.61 -1.41 -21.71
N GLN A 9 7.84 -1.75 -22.97
CA GLN A 9 6.79 -2.36 -23.79
C GLN A 9 6.61 -3.83 -23.43
N TYR A 10 7.72 -4.51 -23.17
CA TYR A 10 7.74 -5.90 -22.69
C TYR A 10 9.09 -6.26 -22.05
N CYS A 11 9.06 -7.32 -21.26
CA CYS A 11 10.23 -8.07 -20.82
C CYS A 11 10.12 -9.48 -21.39
N LYS A 12 11.22 -9.98 -21.99
CA LYS A 12 11.30 -11.32 -22.56
C LYS A 12 12.30 -12.18 -21.83
N TYR A 13 11.88 -13.38 -21.43
CA TYR A 13 12.70 -14.40 -20.83
C TYR A 13 12.27 -15.79 -21.29
N GLY A 14 13.22 -16.67 -21.64
CA GLY A 14 12.93 -18.05 -22.02
C GLY A 14 11.99 -18.22 -23.23
N GLY A 15 11.84 -17.18 -24.08
CA GLY A 15 10.91 -17.15 -25.20
C GLY A 15 9.51 -16.62 -24.86
N GLU A 16 9.18 -16.44 -23.60
CA GLU A 16 7.94 -15.83 -23.14
C GLU A 16 8.06 -14.31 -23.04
N ILE A 17 6.93 -13.63 -23.25
CA ILE A 17 6.85 -12.16 -23.24
C ILE A 17 5.89 -11.74 -22.12
N TYR A 18 6.36 -10.83 -21.28
CA TYR A 18 5.63 -10.29 -20.15
C TYR A 18 5.34 -8.81 -20.39
N HIS A 19 4.11 -8.39 -20.13
CA HIS A 19 3.63 -7.03 -20.24
C HIS A 19 3.23 -6.47 -18.86
N ASP A 20 2.90 -5.18 -18.80
CA ASP A 20 2.44 -4.48 -17.60
C ASP A 20 3.44 -4.56 -16.44
N ILE A 21 4.69 -4.21 -16.74
CA ILE A 21 5.81 -4.29 -15.81
C ILE A 21 6.12 -2.88 -15.31
N THR A 22 6.20 -2.73 -14.01
CA THR A 22 6.69 -1.49 -13.39
C THR A 22 8.20 -1.52 -13.29
N PHE A 23 8.85 -0.84 -14.23
CA PHE A 23 10.31 -0.74 -14.29
C PHE A 23 10.76 0.66 -13.92
N ILE A 24 11.59 0.78 -12.89
CA ILE A 24 12.11 2.05 -12.41
C ILE A 24 13.62 2.10 -12.45
N SER A 25 14.17 3.30 -12.62
CA SER A 25 15.59 3.56 -12.40
C SER A 25 15.76 4.43 -11.16
N ALA A 26 16.77 4.15 -10.35
CA ALA A 26 17.07 4.89 -9.14
C ALA A 26 18.57 5.18 -9.01
N ASP A 27 18.91 6.26 -8.33
CA ASP A 27 20.30 6.56 -8.01
C ASP A 27 20.83 5.74 -6.81
N THR A 28 22.11 5.81 -6.55
CA THR A 28 22.80 5.05 -5.50
C THR A 28 22.30 5.38 -4.08
N THR A 29 21.59 6.49 -3.90
CA THR A 29 21.06 6.92 -2.60
C THR A 29 19.78 6.18 -2.20
N LEU A 30 19.19 5.35 -3.08
CA LEU A 30 17.98 4.59 -2.82
C LEU A 30 18.03 3.83 -1.49
N GLN A 31 19.16 3.20 -1.19
CA GLN A 31 19.33 2.42 0.05
C GLN A 31 19.25 3.29 1.31
N HIS A 32 19.69 4.55 1.24
CA HIS A 32 19.65 5.49 2.38
C HIS A 32 18.23 6.01 2.67
N PHE A 33 17.38 6.08 1.64
CA PHE A 33 16.01 6.55 1.78
C PHE A 33 15.04 5.44 2.18
N PHE A 34 15.09 4.29 1.49
CA PHE A 34 14.06 3.25 1.59
C PHE A 34 14.54 1.95 2.24
N HIS A 35 15.79 1.85 2.65
CA HIS A 35 16.35 0.69 3.38
C HIS A 35 15.96 -0.67 2.77
N TYR A 36 16.05 -0.78 1.44
CA TYR A 36 15.84 -2.05 0.76
C TYR A 36 17.00 -3.01 1.05
N HIS A 37 16.67 -4.17 1.61
CA HIS A 37 17.62 -5.25 1.81
C HIS A 37 17.37 -6.34 0.77
N PRO A 38 18.38 -6.71 -0.04
CA PRO A 38 18.23 -7.80 -0.98
C PRO A 38 18.08 -9.13 -0.23
N ILE A 39 17.20 -10.01 -0.72
CA ILE A 39 17.07 -11.41 -0.29
C ILE A 39 18.27 -12.19 -0.84
N ALA A 40 18.69 -11.86 -2.06
CA ALA A 40 19.81 -12.47 -2.74
C ALA A 40 20.49 -11.43 -3.64
N GLY A 41 21.79 -11.59 -3.88
CA GLY A 41 22.59 -10.69 -4.72
C GLY A 41 22.95 -9.37 -4.06
N SER A 42 23.22 -8.33 -4.85
CA SER A 42 23.71 -7.03 -4.38
C SER A 42 23.00 -5.87 -5.06
N LEU A 43 22.17 -5.14 -4.31
CA LEU A 43 21.51 -3.93 -4.80
C LEU A 43 22.54 -2.82 -5.14
N LYS A 44 23.66 -2.78 -4.43
CA LYS A 44 24.74 -1.83 -4.74
C LYS A 44 25.28 -2.04 -6.16
N GLN A 45 25.48 -3.29 -6.56
CA GLN A 45 25.94 -3.58 -7.94
C GLN A 45 24.91 -3.15 -8.98
N VAL A 46 23.61 -3.34 -8.70
CA VAL A 46 22.53 -2.91 -9.59
C VAL A 46 22.55 -1.40 -9.80
N LEU A 47 22.74 -0.63 -8.72
CA LEU A 47 22.67 0.83 -8.78
C LEU A 47 23.95 1.49 -9.36
N GLU A 48 25.11 0.83 -9.24
CA GLU A 48 26.41 1.38 -9.69
C GLU A 48 26.84 0.88 -11.08
N GLN A 49 26.36 -0.28 -11.51
CA GLN A 49 26.80 -0.90 -12.77
C GLN A 49 25.67 -0.88 -13.81
N PRO A 50 25.95 -0.36 -15.02
CA PRO A 50 24.96 -0.38 -16.11
C PRO A 50 24.67 -1.82 -16.56
N GLY A 51 23.47 -2.04 -17.08
CA GLY A 51 23.04 -3.35 -17.58
C GLY A 51 22.70 -4.37 -16.49
N LYS A 52 22.61 -3.95 -15.22
CA LYS A 52 22.16 -4.80 -14.12
C LYS A 52 20.78 -4.40 -13.63
N VAL A 53 20.01 -5.39 -13.17
CA VAL A 53 18.65 -5.19 -12.67
C VAL A 53 18.43 -5.95 -11.36
N ALA A 54 17.68 -5.36 -10.46
CA ALA A 54 17.09 -6.06 -9.32
C ALA A 54 15.61 -6.35 -9.61
N LEU A 55 15.16 -7.54 -9.22
CA LEU A 55 13.76 -7.94 -9.35
C LEU A 55 13.08 -7.90 -7.99
N SER A 56 11.79 -7.60 -7.96
CA SER A 56 10.95 -7.91 -6.81
C SER A 56 10.82 -9.44 -6.66
N GLU A 57 10.69 -9.93 -5.43
CA GLU A 57 10.51 -11.35 -5.14
C GLU A 57 9.32 -11.94 -5.90
N ALA A 58 8.19 -11.20 -5.95
CA ALA A 58 6.99 -11.63 -6.66
C ALA A 58 7.24 -11.75 -8.18
N PHE A 59 7.94 -10.79 -8.77
CA PHE A 59 8.24 -10.82 -10.20
C PHE A 59 9.29 -11.87 -10.55
N ALA A 60 10.30 -12.05 -9.68
CA ALA A 60 11.28 -13.13 -9.82
C ALA A 60 10.61 -14.51 -9.82
N HIS A 61 9.68 -14.75 -8.88
CA HIS A 61 8.92 -16.00 -8.84
C HIS A 61 8.02 -16.18 -10.08
N LYS A 62 7.42 -15.09 -10.58
CA LYS A 62 6.61 -15.11 -11.81
C LYS A 62 7.40 -15.51 -13.05
N LEU A 63 8.66 -15.03 -13.17
CA LEU A 63 9.53 -15.30 -14.33
C LEU A 63 10.23 -16.64 -14.25
N PHE A 64 10.75 -17.00 -13.08
CA PHE A 64 11.69 -18.10 -12.90
C PHE A 64 11.12 -19.30 -12.11
N GLY A 65 9.94 -19.11 -11.45
CA GLY A 65 9.42 -20.09 -10.50
C GLY A 65 10.41 -20.30 -9.35
N ASP A 66 10.82 -21.53 -9.12
CA ASP A 66 11.76 -21.90 -8.05
C ASP A 66 13.24 -21.88 -8.50
N LYS A 67 13.53 -21.50 -9.75
CA LYS A 67 14.90 -21.40 -10.25
C LYS A 67 15.59 -20.16 -9.71
N ASN A 68 16.92 -20.28 -9.48
CA ASN A 68 17.71 -19.11 -9.09
C ASN A 68 17.83 -18.13 -10.27
N PRO A 69 17.33 -16.89 -10.14
CA PRO A 69 17.34 -15.91 -11.21
C PRO A 69 18.66 -15.12 -11.31
N LEU A 70 19.58 -15.22 -10.34
CA LEU A 70 20.83 -14.45 -10.34
C LEU A 70 21.73 -14.86 -11.50
N GLY A 71 22.19 -13.85 -12.25
CA GLY A 71 23.03 -14.03 -13.43
C GLY A 71 22.28 -14.27 -14.74
N GLU A 72 20.97 -14.46 -14.69
CA GLU A 72 20.14 -14.62 -15.89
C GLU A 72 19.96 -13.30 -16.63
N LEU A 73 19.83 -13.37 -17.95
CA LEU A 73 19.65 -12.20 -18.82
C LEU A 73 18.19 -12.03 -19.20
N LEU A 74 17.70 -10.82 -19.01
CA LEU A 74 16.36 -10.38 -19.42
C LEU A 74 16.49 -9.41 -20.58
N GLU A 75 15.73 -9.63 -21.65
CA GLU A 75 15.60 -8.68 -22.75
C GLU A 75 14.43 -7.75 -22.45
N ILE A 76 14.71 -6.46 -22.32
CA ILE A 76 13.72 -5.44 -22.01
C ILE A 76 13.64 -4.48 -23.20
N LYS A 77 12.44 -4.36 -23.77
CA LYS A 77 12.14 -3.38 -24.82
C LYS A 77 11.46 -2.19 -24.20
N THR A 78 12.08 -1.03 -24.33
CA THR A 78 11.47 0.27 -24.06
C THR A 78 10.95 0.89 -25.37
N MET A 79 10.36 2.09 -25.32
CA MET A 79 9.91 2.79 -26.51
C MET A 79 11.04 3.15 -27.49
N THR A 80 12.25 3.34 -26.96
CA THR A 80 13.39 3.85 -27.73
C THR A 80 14.42 2.77 -28.05
N ASP A 81 14.54 1.73 -27.22
CA ASP A 81 15.65 0.76 -27.35
C ASP A 81 15.26 -0.62 -26.77
N THR A 82 16.04 -1.62 -27.19
CA THR A 82 15.98 -2.98 -26.63
C THR A 82 17.32 -3.28 -25.97
N GLN A 83 17.31 -3.51 -24.68
CA GLN A 83 18.51 -3.77 -23.90
C GLN A 83 18.40 -5.08 -23.12
N SER A 84 19.55 -5.75 -22.96
CA SER A 84 19.66 -6.91 -22.09
C SER A 84 20.17 -6.50 -20.71
N TYR A 85 19.50 -6.96 -19.69
CA TYR A 85 19.84 -6.73 -18.29
C TYR A 85 20.13 -8.05 -17.59
N GLU A 86 21.22 -8.08 -16.83
CA GLU A 86 21.58 -9.21 -15.97
C GLU A 86 20.92 -9.05 -14.60
N VAL A 87 20.26 -10.08 -14.12
CA VAL A 87 19.67 -10.09 -12.77
C VAL A 87 20.76 -10.19 -11.73
N ALA A 88 20.98 -9.12 -10.96
CA ALA A 88 22.05 -9.04 -9.96
C ALA A 88 21.54 -8.99 -8.51
N ALA A 89 20.22 -8.80 -8.28
CA ALA A 89 19.64 -8.84 -6.95
C ALA A 89 18.16 -9.22 -6.98
N ILE A 90 17.67 -9.74 -5.85
CA ILE A 90 16.24 -9.96 -5.58
C ILE A 90 15.90 -9.17 -4.34
N LEU A 91 14.85 -8.35 -4.41
CA LEU A 91 14.38 -7.52 -3.33
C LEU A 91 13.07 -8.09 -2.77
N LYS A 92 12.94 -8.06 -1.46
CA LYS A 92 11.70 -8.49 -0.80
C LYS A 92 10.54 -7.59 -1.23
N SER A 93 9.46 -8.21 -1.71
CA SER A 93 8.21 -7.51 -1.98
C SER A 93 7.64 -6.92 -0.70
N ARG A 94 7.33 -5.63 -0.72
CA ARG A 94 6.67 -4.93 0.38
C ARG A 94 5.38 -4.32 -0.15
N SER A 95 4.26 -5.01 0.03
CA SER A 95 2.94 -4.55 -0.41
C SER A 95 2.51 -3.21 0.19
N GLN A 96 3.07 -2.85 1.35
CA GLN A 96 2.83 -1.59 2.04
C GLN A 96 3.92 -0.54 1.80
N SER A 97 4.84 -0.76 0.85
CA SER A 97 5.82 0.25 0.50
C SER A 97 5.20 1.34 -0.36
N LEU A 98 5.68 2.58 -0.18
CA LEU A 98 5.32 3.69 -1.05
C LEU A 98 5.71 3.41 -2.50
N LEU A 99 6.90 2.81 -2.72
CA LEU A 99 7.38 2.45 -4.05
C LEU A 99 6.96 1.02 -4.39
N GLN A 100 6.25 0.89 -5.50
CA GLN A 100 5.87 -0.40 -6.11
C GLN A 100 6.65 -0.56 -7.41
N PHE A 101 7.29 -1.68 -7.57
CA PHE A 101 8.06 -2.00 -8.77
C PHE A 101 8.22 -3.51 -8.94
N ASP A 102 8.35 -3.92 -10.18
CA ASP A 102 8.75 -5.27 -10.55
C ASP A 102 10.26 -5.35 -10.75
N MET A 103 10.84 -4.28 -11.31
CA MET A 103 12.25 -4.19 -11.63
C MET A 103 12.84 -2.83 -11.26
N ILE A 104 14.08 -2.84 -10.77
CA ILE A 104 14.90 -1.63 -10.52
C ILE A 104 16.24 -1.77 -11.22
N THR A 105 16.69 -0.68 -11.87
CA THR A 105 18.06 -0.53 -12.39
C THR A 105 18.72 0.73 -11.87
N GLY A 106 20.02 0.85 -12.03
CA GLY A 106 20.77 2.08 -11.74
C GLY A 106 20.38 3.22 -12.68
N ASN A 107 20.38 4.44 -12.15
CA ASN A 107 20.07 5.63 -12.95
C ASN A 107 21.21 5.92 -13.92
N ASN A 108 20.94 5.79 -15.21
CA ASN A 108 21.85 6.26 -16.24
C ASN A 108 21.72 7.78 -16.36
N LYS A 109 22.81 8.52 -16.40
CA LYS A 109 22.90 9.99 -16.24
C LYS A 109 22.06 10.83 -17.21
N ASP A 110 21.48 10.22 -18.22
CA ASP A 110 20.82 10.89 -19.35
C ASP A 110 19.29 10.95 -19.26
N PHE A 111 18.69 10.51 -18.14
CA PHE A 111 17.23 10.55 -18.00
C PHE A 111 16.74 11.87 -17.41
N TRP A 112 15.96 12.58 -18.21
CA TRP A 112 15.24 13.79 -17.84
C TRP A 112 13.86 13.40 -17.29
N GLY A 113 13.52 13.93 -16.10
CA GLY A 113 12.22 13.69 -15.45
C GLY A 113 12.30 12.77 -14.25
N GLY A 114 11.15 12.45 -13.69
CA GLY A 114 11.00 11.60 -12.52
C GLY A 114 10.83 12.36 -11.21
N MET A 115 10.66 11.60 -10.13
CA MET A 115 10.46 12.15 -8.79
C MET A 115 11.78 12.26 -8.04
N THR A 116 11.98 13.37 -7.37
CA THR A 116 13.17 13.60 -6.53
C THR A 116 12.76 13.65 -5.07
N PHE A 117 13.28 12.73 -4.27
CA PHE A 117 13.09 12.72 -2.82
C PHE A 117 14.23 13.49 -2.15
N LEU A 118 13.89 14.41 -1.26
CA LEU A 118 14.82 15.24 -0.51
C LEU A 118 14.70 14.93 0.98
N LYS A 119 15.83 14.84 1.66
CA LYS A 119 15.87 14.80 3.11
C LYS A 119 16.27 16.19 3.60
N LEU A 120 15.32 16.93 4.15
CA LEU A 120 15.58 18.26 4.69
C LEU A 120 16.31 18.16 6.03
N ILE A 121 17.09 19.21 6.34
CA ILE A 121 17.71 19.39 7.65
C ILE A 121 16.59 19.62 8.69
N PRO A 122 16.73 19.12 9.93
CA PRO A 122 15.74 19.36 10.97
C PRO A 122 15.39 20.84 11.10
N ASN A 123 14.11 21.14 11.32
CA ASN A 123 13.55 22.48 11.42
C ASN A 123 13.56 23.34 10.13
N THR A 124 13.74 22.73 8.97
CA THR A 124 13.55 23.44 7.69
C THR A 124 12.05 23.47 7.34
N ASP A 125 11.54 24.67 7.09
CA ASP A 125 10.19 24.87 6.57
C ASP A 125 10.13 24.49 5.09
N ALA A 126 9.27 23.55 4.74
CA ALA A 126 9.12 23.07 3.37
C ALA A 126 8.59 24.15 2.42
N GLN A 127 7.74 25.05 2.90
CA GLN A 127 7.21 26.13 2.08
C GLN A 127 8.29 27.16 1.74
N GLN A 128 9.05 27.61 2.75
CA GLN A 128 10.18 28.51 2.52
C GLN A 128 11.24 27.89 1.60
N PHE A 129 11.46 26.60 1.73
CA PHE A 129 12.38 25.86 0.86
C PHE A 129 11.87 25.83 -0.59
N THR A 130 10.57 25.62 -0.79
CA THR A 130 9.93 25.64 -2.11
C THR A 130 10.03 27.01 -2.76
N GLU A 131 9.75 28.08 -2.01
CA GLU A 131 9.89 29.46 -2.49
C GLU A 131 11.32 29.77 -2.89
N LYS A 132 12.30 29.34 -2.09
CA LYS A 132 13.72 29.52 -2.38
C LYS A 132 14.16 28.82 -3.66
N ILE A 133 13.77 27.56 -3.87
CA ILE A 133 14.08 26.82 -5.09
C ILE A 133 13.49 27.51 -6.32
N ASN A 134 12.25 27.97 -6.22
CA ASN A 134 11.58 28.67 -7.33
C ASN A 134 12.14 30.08 -7.59
N HIS A 135 12.67 30.74 -6.56
CA HIS A 135 13.30 32.07 -6.69
C HIS A 135 14.73 31.98 -7.23
N ASP A 136 15.52 31.05 -6.71
CA ASP A 136 16.95 30.90 -7.04
C ASP A 136 17.13 30.18 -8.40
N LYS A 137 16.30 30.49 -9.40
CA LYS A 137 16.30 29.96 -10.77
C LYS A 137 17.58 29.18 -11.06
N ILE A 138 17.55 27.88 -10.74
CA ILE A 138 18.66 26.99 -11.11
C ILE A 138 18.72 27.03 -12.64
N PRO A 139 19.82 27.48 -13.25
CA PRO A 139 19.94 27.53 -14.70
C PRO A 139 19.99 26.10 -15.22
N THR A 140 18.86 25.52 -15.45
CA THR A 140 18.68 24.22 -16.05
C THR A 140 18.01 24.41 -17.40
N LEU A 141 18.26 23.49 -18.31
CA LEU A 141 17.63 23.35 -19.61
C LEU A 141 16.08 23.21 -19.56
N ILE A 142 15.47 23.64 -18.47
CA ILE A 142 14.03 23.55 -18.18
C ILE A 142 13.35 24.86 -18.60
N PRO A 143 12.18 24.81 -19.23
CA PRO A 143 11.45 25.99 -19.66
C PRO A 143 11.24 27.00 -18.49
N GLU A 144 11.32 28.30 -18.77
CA GLU A 144 11.21 29.40 -17.77
C GLU A 144 9.95 29.37 -16.90
N LYS A 145 8.93 28.60 -17.27
CA LYS A 145 7.65 28.47 -16.57
C LYS A 145 7.56 27.26 -15.62
N THR A 146 8.65 26.50 -15.43
CA THR A 146 8.60 25.34 -14.52
C THR A 146 8.56 25.79 -13.07
N GLN A 147 7.59 25.32 -12.31
CA GLN A 147 7.48 25.47 -10.88
C GLN A 147 7.80 24.15 -10.20
N TYR A 148 8.56 24.23 -9.10
CA TYR A 148 8.85 23.10 -8.24
C TYR A 148 7.90 23.11 -7.06
N TYR A 149 7.39 21.93 -6.70
CA TYR A 149 6.57 21.72 -5.51
C TYR A 149 7.30 20.71 -4.62
N VAL A 150 7.28 20.97 -3.32
CA VAL A 150 7.87 20.08 -2.32
C VAL A 150 6.76 19.66 -1.37
N ASP A 151 6.35 18.40 -1.51
CA ASP A 151 5.29 17.82 -0.70
C ASP A 151 5.89 16.89 0.37
N PRO A 152 5.32 16.87 1.59
CA PRO A 152 5.70 15.92 2.61
C PRO A 152 5.48 14.48 2.14
N LEU A 153 6.45 13.60 2.42
CA LEU A 153 6.36 12.18 2.04
C LEU A 153 5.12 11.49 2.64
N SER A 154 4.68 11.94 3.83
CA SER A 154 3.47 11.45 4.50
C SER A 154 2.20 11.69 3.71
N ASP A 155 2.16 12.77 2.93
CA ASP A 155 0.96 13.22 2.26
C ASP A 155 0.81 12.60 0.86
N ILE A 156 1.92 12.16 0.26
CA ILE A 156 1.94 11.59 -1.11
C ILE A 156 1.00 10.38 -1.24
N TYR A 157 0.81 9.61 -0.17
CA TYR A 157 -0.07 8.43 -0.20
C TYR A 157 -1.53 8.79 -0.44
N PHE A 158 -1.98 9.94 0.07
CA PHE A 158 -3.37 10.39 0.00
C PHE A 158 -3.59 11.58 -0.94
N THR A 159 -2.53 12.24 -1.36
CA THR A 159 -2.62 13.42 -2.22
C THR A 159 -2.21 13.00 -3.63
N THR A 160 -3.14 13.12 -4.57
CA THR A 160 -2.76 13.15 -5.98
C THR A 160 -2.08 14.49 -6.22
N PRO A 161 -0.78 14.51 -6.54
CA PRO A 161 -0.15 15.77 -6.88
C PRO A 161 -0.92 16.41 -8.04
N ASP A 162 -1.28 17.67 -7.88
CA ASP A 162 -1.98 18.46 -8.90
C ASP A 162 -0.96 18.88 -9.98
N TYR A 163 -0.21 17.90 -10.47
CA TYR A 163 0.67 18.10 -11.61
C TYR A 163 -0.17 17.99 -12.87
N ASP A 164 0.10 18.84 -13.80
CA ASP A 164 -0.50 18.89 -15.15
C ASP A 164 -0.32 17.59 -15.96
N THR A 165 0.30 16.58 -15.35
CA THR A 165 0.43 15.21 -15.84
C THR A 165 -0.71 14.38 -15.27
N GLN A 166 -1.78 14.25 -16.04
CA GLN A 166 -3.01 13.49 -15.71
C GLN A 166 -2.81 11.98 -15.50
N GLN A 167 -1.60 11.49 -15.29
CA GLN A 167 -1.33 10.07 -15.09
C GLN A 167 -0.73 9.82 -13.70
N PRO A 168 -1.36 8.92 -12.91
CA PRO A 168 -0.76 8.47 -11.67
C PRO A 168 0.60 7.85 -11.97
N LEU A 169 1.59 8.13 -11.11
CA LEU A 169 2.91 7.53 -11.23
C LEU A 169 2.79 6.02 -10.91
N PRO A 170 3.02 5.11 -11.87
CA PRO A 170 2.71 3.69 -11.71
C PRO A 170 3.55 3.01 -10.60
N TYR A 171 4.63 3.66 -10.18
CA TYR A 171 5.53 3.16 -9.15
C TYR A 171 5.27 3.74 -7.75
N ILE A 172 4.26 4.60 -7.58
CA ILE A 172 3.86 5.14 -6.27
C ILE A 172 2.53 4.56 -5.87
N ASN A 173 2.53 3.94 -4.70
CA ASN A 173 1.29 3.46 -4.11
C ASN A 173 0.49 4.65 -3.59
N GLN A 174 -0.62 4.94 -4.25
CA GLN A 174 -1.54 6.02 -3.88
C GLN A 174 -2.90 5.46 -3.54
N SER A 175 -3.54 6.04 -2.53
CA SER A 175 -4.88 5.69 -2.11
C SER A 175 -5.82 6.90 -2.24
N ASN A 176 -7.06 6.63 -2.54
CA ASN A 176 -8.07 7.68 -2.65
C ASN A 176 -8.74 7.92 -1.29
N VAL A 177 -8.52 9.11 -0.72
CA VAL A 177 -9.14 9.54 0.54
C VAL A 177 -10.68 9.48 0.48
N GLN A 178 -11.26 9.81 -0.66
CA GLN A 178 -12.73 9.75 -0.82
C GLN A 178 -13.23 8.32 -0.67
N LEU A 179 -12.52 7.35 -1.22
CA LEU A 179 -12.86 5.93 -1.10
C LEU A 179 -12.77 5.45 0.35
N LEU A 180 -11.80 5.96 1.12
CA LEU A 180 -11.68 5.70 2.55
C LEU A 180 -12.90 6.25 3.33
N TYR A 181 -13.31 7.50 3.07
CA TYR A 181 -14.48 8.07 3.73
C TYR A 181 -15.77 7.36 3.35
N ILE A 182 -15.94 6.99 2.09
CA ILE A 182 -17.12 6.22 1.62
C ILE A 182 -17.15 4.86 2.33
N SER A 183 -16.03 4.16 2.42
CA SER A 183 -15.94 2.87 3.11
C SER A 183 -16.24 3.00 4.61
N LEU A 184 -15.72 4.05 5.26
CA LEU A 184 -16.00 4.33 6.67
C LEU A 184 -17.47 4.64 6.90
N ALA A 185 -18.08 5.47 6.04
CA ALA A 185 -19.49 5.80 6.13
C ALA A 185 -20.38 4.56 5.93
N ALA A 186 -20.04 3.69 4.98
CA ALA A 186 -20.75 2.43 4.76
C ALA A 186 -20.63 1.50 5.97
N ALA A 187 -19.44 1.36 6.55
CA ALA A 187 -19.21 0.57 7.75
C ALA A 187 -20.03 1.09 8.95
N LEU A 188 -20.08 2.43 9.14
CA LEU A 188 -20.86 3.06 10.19
C LEU A 188 -22.37 2.81 9.99
N LEU A 189 -22.85 2.90 8.76
CA LEU A 189 -24.25 2.65 8.42
C LEU A 189 -24.66 1.21 8.73
N VAL A 190 -23.81 0.23 8.35
CA VAL A 190 -24.02 -1.18 8.67
C VAL A 190 -24.04 -1.39 10.18
N LEU A 191 -23.14 -0.74 10.93
CA LEU A 191 -23.13 -0.82 12.39
C LEU A 191 -24.43 -0.27 13.00
N ILE A 192 -24.94 0.88 12.53
CA ILE A 192 -26.21 1.45 13.00
C ILE A 192 -27.36 0.48 12.74
N ILE A 193 -27.43 -0.08 11.52
CA ILE A 193 -28.49 -1.06 11.19
C ILE A 193 -28.40 -2.29 12.12
N ALA A 194 -27.18 -2.80 12.36
CA ALA A 194 -26.98 -3.93 13.27
C ALA A 194 -27.41 -3.60 14.70
N CYS A 195 -27.09 -2.40 15.21
CA CYS A 195 -27.53 -1.93 16.53
C CYS A 195 -29.06 -1.81 16.61
N CYS A 196 -29.72 -1.23 15.61
CA CYS A 196 -31.16 -1.14 15.55
C CYS A 196 -31.83 -2.52 15.55
N ASN A 197 -31.31 -3.44 14.73
CA ASN A 197 -31.80 -4.81 14.65
C ASN A 197 -31.65 -5.54 16.00
N TYR A 198 -30.49 -5.45 16.63
CA TYR A 198 -30.23 -6.02 17.95
C TYR A 198 -31.16 -5.43 19.00
N THR A 199 -31.37 -4.10 19.01
CA THR A 199 -32.24 -3.42 19.96
C THR A 199 -33.70 -3.89 19.80
N ASN A 200 -34.21 -4.01 18.58
CA ASN A 200 -35.55 -4.51 18.31
C ASN A 200 -35.74 -5.95 18.80
N MET A 201 -34.76 -6.83 18.52
CA MET A 201 -34.83 -8.21 19.02
C MET A 201 -34.72 -8.30 20.54
N SER A 202 -33.85 -7.52 21.15
CA SER A 202 -33.65 -7.47 22.60
C SER A 202 -34.92 -6.96 23.31
N LEU A 203 -35.55 -5.90 22.78
CA LEU A 203 -36.78 -5.36 23.31
C LEU A 203 -37.91 -6.39 23.26
N SER A 204 -38.06 -7.10 22.15
CA SER A 204 -39.04 -8.17 22.00
C SER A 204 -38.85 -9.29 23.04
N ARG A 205 -37.59 -9.70 23.30
CA ARG A 205 -37.31 -10.69 24.35
C ARG A 205 -37.65 -10.20 25.74
N VAL A 206 -37.30 -8.97 26.09
CA VAL A 206 -37.58 -8.37 27.40
C VAL A 206 -39.09 -8.30 27.62
N LEU A 207 -39.89 -7.90 26.62
CA LEU A 207 -41.34 -7.85 26.70
C LEU A 207 -41.98 -9.23 26.97
N GLN A 208 -41.45 -10.29 26.38
CA GLN A 208 -41.88 -11.65 26.64
C GLN A 208 -41.51 -12.14 28.05
N GLN A 209 -40.40 -11.68 28.60
CA GLN A 209 -39.92 -12.05 29.94
C GLN A 209 -40.56 -11.23 31.07
N LEU A 210 -41.31 -10.16 30.77
CA LEU A 210 -41.88 -9.28 31.79
C LEU A 210 -42.68 -10.03 32.86
N LYS A 211 -43.43 -11.08 32.50
CA LYS A 211 -44.19 -11.91 33.47
C LYS A 211 -43.25 -12.61 34.44
N MET A 212 -42.14 -13.15 33.96
CA MET A 212 -41.13 -13.86 34.75
C MET A 212 -40.41 -12.90 35.70
N ILE A 213 -40.03 -11.73 35.21
CA ILE A 213 -39.43 -10.66 35.99
C ILE A 213 -40.33 -10.19 37.14
N HIS A 214 -41.64 -10.10 36.89
CA HIS A 214 -42.61 -9.75 37.95
C HIS A 214 -42.71 -10.84 39.03
N VAL A 215 -42.70 -12.11 38.66
CA VAL A 215 -42.72 -13.24 39.61
C VAL A 215 -41.45 -13.27 40.44
N GLU A 216 -40.28 -13.10 39.82
CA GLU A 216 -38.97 -13.03 40.49
C GLU A 216 -38.93 -11.88 41.51
N LYS A 217 -39.48 -10.73 41.15
CA LYS A 217 -39.59 -9.58 42.05
C LYS A 217 -40.53 -9.84 43.25
N LEU A 218 -41.61 -10.54 43.02
CA LEU A 218 -42.52 -10.97 44.11
C LEU A 218 -41.88 -11.99 45.03
N MET A 219 -40.95 -12.81 44.52
CA MET A 219 -40.16 -13.77 45.30
C MET A 219 -38.97 -13.12 46.03
N GLY A 220 -38.76 -11.81 45.93
CA GLY A 220 -37.75 -11.06 46.65
C GLY A 220 -36.44 -10.83 45.92
N SER A 221 -36.39 -11.09 44.64
CA SER A 221 -35.18 -10.80 43.81
C SER A 221 -34.93 -9.30 43.77
N SER A 222 -33.67 -8.91 43.93
CA SER A 222 -33.27 -7.51 43.85
C SER A 222 -33.22 -7.03 42.39
N LEU A 223 -33.45 -5.73 42.17
CA LEU A 223 -33.29 -5.13 40.85
C LEU A 223 -31.86 -5.26 40.27
N LYS A 224 -30.88 -5.45 41.17
CA LYS A 224 -29.49 -5.72 40.79
C LYS A 224 -29.36 -7.08 40.14
N ASP A 225 -29.95 -8.11 40.69
CA ASP A 225 -29.84 -9.49 40.21
C ASP A 225 -30.46 -9.61 38.82
N ILE A 226 -31.65 -9.01 38.61
CA ILE A 226 -32.32 -8.96 37.31
C ILE A 226 -31.46 -8.23 36.26
N ARG A 227 -30.84 -7.12 36.63
CA ARG A 227 -29.93 -6.40 35.70
C ARG A 227 -28.71 -7.22 35.36
N ILE A 228 -28.07 -7.85 36.32
CA ILE A 228 -26.87 -8.69 36.10
C ILE A 228 -27.23 -9.86 35.19
N GLN A 229 -28.37 -10.48 35.36
CA GLN A 229 -28.85 -11.56 34.49
C GLN A 229 -29.03 -11.08 33.04
N LEU A 230 -29.78 -9.97 32.84
CA LEU A 230 -29.99 -9.41 31.50
C LEU A 230 -28.70 -8.97 30.81
N PHE A 231 -27.78 -8.36 31.58
CA PHE A 231 -26.46 -7.99 31.05
C PHE A 231 -25.61 -9.21 30.74
N GLY A 232 -25.68 -10.26 31.59
CA GLY A 232 -24.96 -11.52 31.37
C GLY A 232 -25.39 -12.21 30.06
N ASP A 233 -26.67 -12.30 29.81
CA ASP A 233 -27.22 -12.87 28.58
C ASP A 233 -26.82 -12.07 27.35
N ALA A 234 -26.88 -10.74 27.42
CA ALA A 234 -26.45 -9.87 26.35
C ALA A 234 -24.95 -10.00 26.09
N PHE A 235 -24.14 -10.00 27.14
CA PHE A 235 -22.68 -10.13 27.05
C PHE A 235 -22.28 -11.47 26.43
N LEU A 236 -22.89 -12.55 26.86
CA LEU A 236 -22.62 -13.88 26.31
C LEU A 236 -22.96 -13.95 24.82
N THR A 237 -24.11 -13.39 24.44
CA THR A 237 -24.54 -13.36 23.04
C THR A 237 -23.56 -12.56 22.18
N VAL A 238 -23.11 -11.40 22.64
CA VAL A 238 -22.13 -10.56 21.93
C VAL A 238 -20.77 -11.26 21.84
N LEU A 239 -20.33 -11.92 22.93
CA LEU A 239 -19.06 -12.66 22.95
C LEU A 239 -19.06 -13.81 21.94
N LEU A 240 -20.16 -14.57 21.87
CA LEU A 240 -20.30 -15.66 20.90
C LEU A 240 -20.35 -15.13 19.46
N ALA A 241 -21.09 -14.06 19.22
CA ALA A 241 -21.16 -13.41 17.91
C ALA A 241 -19.79 -12.86 17.48
N PHE A 242 -19.05 -12.26 18.40
CA PHE A 242 -17.68 -11.77 18.16
C PHE A 242 -16.71 -12.91 17.81
N GLY A 243 -16.73 -14.00 18.59
CA GLY A 243 -15.92 -15.19 18.29
C GLY A 243 -16.24 -15.77 16.90
N LEU A 244 -17.51 -15.88 16.56
CA LEU A 244 -17.94 -16.34 15.24
C LEU A 244 -17.50 -15.39 14.12
N SER A 245 -17.58 -14.08 14.35
CA SER A 245 -17.15 -13.08 13.36
C SER A 245 -15.65 -13.16 13.07
N LEU A 246 -14.80 -13.44 14.07
CA LEU A 246 -13.37 -13.62 13.87
C LEU A 246 -13.06 -14.85 12.99
N LEU A 247 -13.79 -15.94 13.16
CA LEU A 247 -13.65 -17.13 12.30
C LEU A 247 -14.00 -16.79 10.85
N ILE A 248 -15.14 -16.12 10.64
CA ILE A 248 -15.59 -15.74 9.30
C ILE A 248 -14.61 -14.75 8.64
N ILE A 249 -14.08 -13.78 9.41
CA ILE A 249 -13.10 -12.82 8.88
C ILE A 249 -11.86 -13.53 8.39
N ASN A 250 -11.34 -14.52 9.14
CA ASN A 250 -10.15 -15.26 8.76
C ASN A 250 -10.32 -16.00 7.43
N ASP A 251 -11.46 -16.63 7.21
CA ASP A 251 -11.76 -17.32 5.95
C ASP A 251 -12.00 -16.33 4.80
N CYS A 252 -12.75 -15.25 5.06
CA CYS A 252 -12.99 -14.19 4.07
C CYS A 252 -11.72 -13.44 3.68
N LEU A 253 -10.76 -13.28 4.60
CA LEU A 253 -9.51 -12.57 4.35
C LEU A 253 -8.66 -13.27 3.28
N SER A 254 -8.60 -14.60 3.30
CA SER A 254 -7.92 -15.40 2.29
C SER A 254 -8.53 -15.20 0.90
N PHE A 255 -9.85 -15.19 0.81
CA PHE A 255 -10.57 -14.90 -0.42
C PHE A 255 -10.34 -13.47 -0.91
N PHE A 256 -10.36 -12.50 0.00
CA PHE A 256 -10.15 -11.09 -0.29
C PHE A 256 -8.73 -10.81 -0.77
N ASN A 257 -7.73 -11.38 -0.10
CA ASN A 257 -6.33 -11.28 -0.50
C ASN A 257 -6.08 -11.85 -1.90
N GLY A 258 -6.76 -12.96 -2.25
CA GLY A 258 -6.68 -13.54 -3.58
C GLY A 258 -7.31 -12.68 -4.68
N LEU A 259 -8.43 -11.99 -4.37
CA LEU A 259 -9.14 -11.13 -5.32
C LEU A 259 -8.42 -9.80 -5.59
N PHE A 260 -7.82 -9.21 -4.57
CA PHE A 260 -7.22 -7.87 -4.64
C PHE A 260 -5.69 -7.88 -4.64
N ALA A 261 -5.07 -9.06 -4.73
CA ALA A 261 -3.62 -9.25 -4.67
C ALA A 261 -2.96 -8.49 -3.49
N THR A 262 -3.67 -8.42 -2.34
CA THR A 262 -3.23 -7.76 -1.13
C THR A 262 -2.81 -8.79 -0.09
N HIS A 263 -1.95 -8.41 0.86
CA HIS A 263 -1.54 -9.27 1.97
C HIS A 263 -1.98 -8.64 3.30
N LEU A 264 -3.30 -8.64 3.54
CA LEU A 264 -3.86 -8.21 4.81
C LEU A 264 -3.78 -9.39 5.80
N ASN A 265 -3.25 -9.13 6.99
CA ASN A 265 -3.25 -10.06 8.13
C ASN A 265 -4.04 -9.44 9.29
N VAL A 266 -4.79 -10.28 10.01
CA VAL A 266 -5.47 -9.90 11.27
C VAL A 266 -4.53 -10.05 12.44
#